data_9c566b73f311b75220ee071ec2dcb850
#
_entry.id   9c566b73f311b75220ee071ec2dcb850
#
_cell.length_a   1.000
_cell.length_b   1.000
_cell.length_c   1.000
_cell.angle_alpha   90.00
_cell.angle_beta   90.00
_cell.angle_gamma   90.00
#
_symmetry.space_group_name_H-M   'P 1'
#
loop_
_entity.id
_entity.type
_entity.pdbx_description
1 polymer ?
#
loop_
_entity_poly.entity_id
_entity_poly.type
_entity_poly.pdbx_seq_one_letter_code
_entity_poly.pdbx_strand_id
1 'polypeptide(L)'
;MRQKVGIAIAIAKKAKVLLLDEPTSGLDPKASNEFSEILKELASEGTTIFMATHDIFRAKEVADRIGIMKRGNLISEINADEISANELEKLYLQTV
;
A
#
# COMPACT_ATOMS: atom_id res chain seq x y z
N MET A 1 -20.65 4.24 13.25
CA MET A 1 -20.01 3.18 12.47
C MET A 1 -18.88 3.77 11.63
N ARG A 2 -17.71 3.19 11.72
CA ARG A 2 -16.56 3.71 11.01
C ARG A 2 -16.56 3.30 9.55
N GLN A 3 -16.42 4.26 8.66
CA GLN A 3 -16.25 3.96 7.25
C GLN A 3 -14.79 3.62 6.99
N LYS A 4 -14.55 2.51 6.32
CA LYS A 4 -13.20 2.12 5.98
C LYS A 4 -12.78 2.80 4.69
N VAL A 5 -11.78 3.64 4.80
CA VAL A 5 -11.12 4.26 3.66
C VAL A 5 -9.66 3.88 3.75
N GLY A 6 -9.09 3.47 2.65
CA GLY A 6 -7.70 3.05 2.69
C GLY A 6 -7.10 2.89 1.31
N ILE A 7 -5.83 2.54 1.31
CA ILE A 7 -5.06 2.26 0.11
C ILE A 7 -4.75 0.77 0.09
N ALA A 8 -5.12 0.12 -1.01
CA ALA A 8 -4.77 -1.28 -1.24
C ALA A 8 -3.56 -1.34 -2.15
N ILE A 9 -2.57 -2.12 -1.78
CA ILE A 9 -1.32 -2.26 -2.51
C ILE A 9 -1.18 -3.70 -2.97
N ALA A 10 -0.89 -3.89 -4.25
CA ALA A 10 -0.63 -5.22 -4.78
C ALA A 10 0.68 -5.23 -5.55
N ILE A 11 1.56 -6.16 -5.20
CA ILE A 11 2.79 -6.42 -5.91
C ILE A 11 2.66 -7.79 -6.54
N ALA A 12 2.47 -7.84 -7.86
CA ALA A 12 2.14 -9.09 -8.55
C ALA A 12 3.39 -9.87 -8.94
N LYS A 13 3.53 -11.06 -8.37
CA LYS A 13 4.55 -12.05 -8.70
C LYS A 13 3.92 -13.43 -8.70
N LYS A 14 4.63 -14.43 -9.19
CA LYS A 14 4.03 -15.74 -9.49
C LYS A 14 3.88 -16.71 -8.32
N ALA A 15 4.65 -16.56 -7.26
CA ALA A 15 4.78 -17.65 -6.30
C ALA A 15 3.74 -17.61 -5.17
N LYS A 16 4.04 -16.95 -4.10
CA LYS A 16 3.19 -16.94 -2.90
C LYS A 16 2.37 -15.66 -2.81
N VAL A 17 1.23 -15.75 -2.15
CA VAL A 17 0.40 -14.58 -1.90
C VAL A 17 0.44 -14.25 -0.41
N LEU A 18 0.70 -13.00 -0.10
CA LEU A 18 0.72 -12.49 1.26
C LEU A 18 -0.30 -11.36 1.39
N LEU A 19 -1.24 -11.52 2.32
CA LEU A 19 -2.27 -10.51 2.57
C LEU A 19 -2.01 -9.83 3.90
N LEU A 20 -1.90 -8.50 3.89
CA LEU A 20 -1.57 -7.72 5.08
C LEU A 20 -2.57 -6.58 5.26
N ASP A 21 -2.98 -6.33 6.49
CA ASP A 21 -3.89 -5.23 6.84
C ASP A 21 -3.20 -4.36 7.89
N GLU A 22 -2.91 -3.10 7.51
CA GLU A 22 -2.24 -2.12 8.37
C GLU A 22 -0.98 -2.69 9.06
N PRO A 23 -0.07 -3.31 8.30
CA PRO A 23 1.03 -4.07 8.92
C PRO A 23 2.04 -3.22 9.68
N THR A 24 2.14 -1.92 9.39
CA THR A 24 3.07 -1.04 10.09
C THR A 24 2.40 -0.20 11.18
N SER A 25 1.11 -0.42 11.43
CA SER A 25 0.39 0.29 12.47
C SER A 25 0.99 -0.05 13.84
N GLY A 26 1.31 0.98 14.60
CA GLY A 26 1.91 0.80 15.92
C GLY A 26 3.41 0.57 15.94
N LEU A 27 4.05 0.48 14.78
CA LEU A 27 5.50 0.35 14.70
C LEU A 27 6.17 1.73 14.69
N ASP A 28 7.34 1.84 15.29
CA ASP A 28 8.14 3.05 15.19
C ASP A 28 8.75 3.15 13.78
N PRO A 29 9.32 4.32 13.40
CA PRO A 29 9.87 4.51 12.05
C PRO A 29 10.94 3.50 11.68
N LYS A 30 11.79 3.12 12.61
CA LYS A 30 12.85 2.15 12.33
C LYS A 30 12.28 0.77 12.01
N ALA A 31 11.34 0.30 12.84
CA ALA A 31 10.69 -1.00 12.62
C ALA A 31 9.88 -1.00 11.32
N SER A 32 9.21 0.12 11.01
CA SER A 32 8.48 0.25 9.74
C SER A 32 9.40 0.17 8.54
N ASN A 33 10.57 0.80 8.61
CA ASN A 33 11.55 0.73 7.53
C ASN A 33 12.08 -0.68 7.33
N GLU A 34 12.37 -1.38 8.41
CA GLU A 34 12.82 -2.76 8.36
C GLU A 34 11.75 -3.66 7.74
N PHE A 35 10.50 -3.44 8.10
CA PHE A 35 9.38 -4.19 7.53
C PHE A 35 9.25 -3.93 6.03
N SER A 36 9.39 -2.69 5.60
CA SER A 36 9.35 -2.34 4.17
C SER A 36 10.45 -3.04 3.38
N GLU A 37 11.65 -3.13 3.94
CA GLU A 37 12.75 -3.83 3.28
C GLU A 37 12.45 -5.32 3.13
N ILE A 38 11.83 -5.93 4.14
CA ILE A 38 11.41 -7.32 4.09
C ILE A 38 10.37 -7.53 2.97
N LEU A 39 9.41 -6.62 2.84
CA LEU A 39 8.40 -6.71 1.79
C LEU A 39 9.03 -6.62 0.40
N LYS A 40 9.97 -5.71 0.22
CA LYS A 40 10.67 -5.57 -1.07
C LYS A 40 11.46 -6.82 -1.41
N GLU A 41 12.12 -7.40 -0.43
CA GLU A 41 12.87 -8.63 -0.61
C GLU A 41 11.96 -9.79 -1.00
N LEU A 42 10.84 -9.96 -0.30
CA LEU A 42 9.87 -11.00 -0.62
C LEU A 42 9.32 -10.82 -2.04
N ALA A 43 9.00 -9.61 -2.42
CA ALA A 43 8.50 -9.33 -3.76
C ALA A 43 9.54 -9.67 -4.83
N SER A 44 10.82 -9.38 -4.58
CA SER A 44 11.89 -9.71 -5.51
C SER A 44 12.08 -11.21 -5.66
N GLU A 45 11.68 -11.99 -4.65
CA GLU A 45 11.76 -13.45 -4.68
C GLU A 45 10.52 -14.12 -5.29
N GLY A 46 9.57 -13.33 -5.77
CA GLY A 46 8.40 -13.87 -6.44
C GLY A 46 7.12 -13.91 -5.61
N THR A 47 7.10 -13.29 -4.44
CA THR A 47 5.90 -13.23 -3.61
C THR A 47 4.97 -12.13 -4.12
N THR A 48 3.68 -12.43 -4.26
CA THR A 48 2.65 -11.42 -4.50
C THR A 48 2.19 -10.89 -3.16
N ILE A 49 2.27 -9.57 -2.97
CA ILE A 49 1.89 -8.94 -1.72
C ILE A 49 0.70 -8.02 -1.97
N PHE A 50 -0.36 -8.23 -1.20
CA PHE A 50 -1.52 -7.34 -1.18
C PHE A 50 -1.61 -6.74 0.22
N MET A 51 -1.49 -5.42 0.30
CA MET A 51 -1.46 -4.73 1.58
C MET A 51 -2.46 -3.59 1.60
N ALA A 52 -3.23 -3.49 2.69
CA ALA A 52 -4.13 -2.36 2.93
C ALA A 52 -3.53 -1.46 4.00
N THR A 53 -3.48 -0.17 3.76
CA THR A 53 -2.89 0.77 4.71
C THR A 53 -3.45 2.18 4.50
N HIS A 54 -3.38 3.00 5.54
CA HIS A 54 -3.64 4.44 5.48
C HIS A 54 -2.34 5.24 5.37
N ASP A 55 -1.21 4.57 5.42
CA ASP A 55 0.10 5.23 5.32
C ASP A 55 0.45 5.43 3.85
N ILE A 56 0.12 6.60 3.35
CA ILE A 56 0.28 6.98 1.94
C ILE A 56 1.73 6.92 1.49
N PHE A 57 2.63 7.42 2.32
CA PHE A 57 4.05 7.47 1.98
C PHE A 57 4.67 6.08 1.94
N ARG A 58 4.26 5.22 2.86
CA ARG A 58 4.71 3.83 2.87
C ARG A 58 4.18 3.08 1.65
N ALA A 59 2.92 3.33 1.29
CA ALA A 59 2.31 2.75 0.10
C ALA A 59 3.12 3.12 -1.14
N LYS A 60 3.43 4.40 -1.31
CA LYS A 60 4.22 4.88 -2.45
C LYS A 60 5.60 4.24 -2.49
N GLU A 61 6.20 4.03 -1.32
CA GLU A 61 7.56 3.49 -1.22
C GLU A 61 7.65 2.03 -1.66
N VAL A 62 6.67 1.21 -1.26
CA VAL A 62 6.78 -0.25 -1.43
C VAL A 62 5.97 -0.83 -2.57
N ALA A 63 4.97 -0.11 -3.07
CA ALA A 63 4.01 -0.67 -4.03
C ALA A 63 4.46 -0.52 -5.46
N ASP A 64 4.06 -1.47 -6.30
CA ASP A 64 4.09 -1.32 -7.76
C ASP A 64 2.80 -0.67 -8.23
N ARG A 65 1.67 -1.06 -7.63
CA ARG A 65 0.35 -0.52 -7.96
C ARG A 65 -0.39 -0.14 -6.69
N ILE A 66 -1.13 0.93 -6.76
CA ILE A 66 -1.87 1.47 -5.62
C ILE A 66 -3.33 1.64 -5.99
N GLY A 67 -4.21 1.09 -5.15
CA GLY A 67 -5.65 1.30 -5.28
C GLY A 67 -6.16 2.13 -4.13
N ILE A 68 -7.05 3.07 -4.42
CA ILE A 68 -7.71 3.86 -3.38
C ILE A 68 -9.13 3.34 -3.21
N MET A 69 -9.44 2.96 -1.98
CA MET A 69 -10.73 2.36 -1.63
C MET A 69 -11.56 3.31 -0.78
N LYS A 70 -12.85 3.32 -1.02
CA LYS A 70 -13.79 4.07 -0.18
C LYS A 70 -15.08 3.28 -0.09
N ARG A 71 -15.51 3.00 1.14
CA ARG A 71 -16.77 2.27 1.40
C ARG A 71 -16.86 0.95 0.65
N GLY A 72 -15.75 0.22 0.60
CA GLY A 72 -15.71 -1.08 -0.05
C GLY A 72 -15.57 -1.04 -1.57
N ASN A 73 -15.47 0.14 -2.16
CA ASN A 73 -15.32 0.30 -3.61
C ASN A 73 -13.93 0.79 -3.98
N LEU A 74 -13.40 0.23 -5.06
CA LEU A 74 -12.13 0.71 -5.62
C LEU A 74 -12.42 1.96 -6.44
N ILE A 75 -11.94 3.10 -5.99
CA ILE A 75 -12.20 4.39 -6.63
C ILE A 75 -11.16 4.69 -7.70
N SER A 76 -9.90 4.40 -7.43
CA SER A 76 -8.81 4.68 -8.36
C SER A 76 -7.76 3.58 -8.26
N GLU A 77 -7.11 3.30 -9.39
CA GLU A 77 -5.98 2.38 -9.44
C GLU A 77 -4.87 3.04 -10.26
N ILE A 78 -3.67 3.11 -9.70
CA ILE A 78 -2.57 3.87 -10.27
C ILE A 78 -1.28 3.08 -10.13
N ASN A 79 -0.40 3.16 -11.14
CA ASN A 79 0.95 2.65 -10.98
C ASN A 79 1.74 3.59 -10.08
N ALA A 80 2.45 3.03 -9.10
CA ALA A 80 3.14 3.84 -8.10
C ALA A 80 4.20 4.77 -8.70
N ASP A 81 4.84 4.37 -9.76
CA ASP A 81 5.86 5.18 -10.43
C ASP A 81 5.30 6.30 -11.30
N GLU A 82 3.99 6.32 -11.53
CA GLU A 82 3.33 7.36 -12.34
C GLU A 82 2.81 8.53 -11.51
N ILE A 83 2.96 8.47 -10.19
CA ILE A 83 2.44 9.51 -9.31
C ILE A 83 3.45 9.80 -8.19
N SER A 84 3.63 11.07 -7.86
CA SER A 84 4.47 11.45 -6.73
C SER A 84 3.73 11.24 -5.41
N ALA A 85 4.49 11.21 -4.30
CA ALA A 85 3.87 11.07 -2.98
C ALA A 85 2.90 12.22 -2.69
N ASN A 86 3.26 13.44 -3.09
CA ASN A 86 2.39 14.60 -2.88
C ASN A 86 1.10 14.52 -3.69
N GLU A 87 1.20 14.06 -4.93
CA GLU A 87 0.03 13.89 -5.79
C GLU A 87 -0.88 12.78 -5.26
N LEU A 88 -0.31 11.71 -4.76
CA LEU A 88 -1.06 10.62 -4.17
C LEU A 88 -1.80 11.09 -2.92
N GLU A 89 -1.14 11.87 -2.08
CA GLU A 89 -1.77 12.44 -0.89
C GLU A 89 -2.96 13.32 -1.26
N LYS A 90 -2.79 14.18 -2.26
CA LYS A 90 -3.89 15.02 -2.73
C LYS A 90 -5.08 14.20 -3.22
N LEU A 91 -4.79 13.19 -4.02
CA LEU A 91 -5.84 12.32 -4.55
C LEU A 91 -6.57 11.60 -3.43
N TYR A 92 -5.82 11.07 -2.47
CA TYR A 92 -6.40 10.39 -1.31
C TYR A 92 -7.30 11.32 -0.50
N LEU A 93 -6.84 12.54 -0.20
CA LEU A 93 -7.61 13.51 0.56
C LEU A 93 -8.86 13.98 -0.18
N GLN A 94 -8.83 14.06 -1.50
CA GLN A 94 -10.00 14.40 -2.29
C GLN A 94 -11.04 13.28 -2.30
N THR A 95 -10.60 12.05 -2.12
CA THR A 95 -11.48 10.88 -2.14
C THR A 95 -12.17 10.64 -0.80
N VAL A 96 -11.49 10.92 0.28
CA VAL A 96 -12.03 10.65 1.64
C VAL A 96 -13.01 11.75 2.15
#